data_e6588f8f7665a725329960b79f28b728
#
_entry.id   e6588f8f7665a725329960b79f28b728
#
_cell.length_a   1.000
_cell.length_b   1.000
_cell.length_c   1.000
_cell.angle_alpha   90.00
_cell.angle_beta   90.00
_cell.angle_gamma   90.00
#
_symmetry.space_group_name_H-M   'P 1'
#
loop_
_entity.id
_entity.type
_entity.pdbx_description
1 polymer ?
#
loop_
_entity_poly.entity_id
_entity_poly.type
_entity_poly.pdbx_seq_one_letter_code
_entity_poly.pdbx_strand_id
1 'polypeptide(L)'
;MPQNLEIQKEAVRVFGMDTQLLHATEELTELSLELQRAVRVHRKAGSFDKDIYPILEEYCDARNALATVEFFLLRFVDAPRIEREQCRKNAKFAEIIQEQKERMSH
;
A
#
# COMPACT_ATOMS: atom_id res chain seq x y z
N MET A 1 0.00 12.57 9.12
CA MET A 1 -0.57 13.71 8.36
C MET A 1 -1.76 13.24 7.54
N PRO A 2 -2.86 13.99 7.55
CA PRO A 2 -3.94 13.69 6.61
C PRO A 2 -3.43 13.86 5.17
N GLN A 3 -3.78 12.91 4.34
CA GLN A 3 -3.38 12.93 2.94
C GLN A 3 -4.19 13.96 2.18
N ASN A 4 -3.54 14.74 1.34
CA ASN A 4 -4.22 15.67 0.46
C ASN A 4 -4.81 14.89 -0.73
N LEU A 5 -6.12 14.86 -0.84
CA LEU A 5 -6.83 14.08 -1.85
C LEU A 5 -7.32 14.95 -3.04
N GLU A 6 -6.84 16.19 -3.15
CA GLU A 6 -7.31 17.11 -4.21
C GLU A 6 -6.97 16.60 -5.62
N ILE A 7 -5.80 15.99 -5.79
CA ILE A 7 -5.41 15.42 -7.08
C ILE A 7 -6.33 14.26 -7.43
N GLN A 8 -6.64 13.39 -6.46
CA GLN A 8 -7.51 12.24 -6.67
C GLN A 8 -8.94 12.69 -6.98
N LYS A 9 -9.42 13.72 -6.29
CA LYS A 9 -10.73 14.29 -6.55
C LYS A 9 -10.83 14.79 -7.99
N GLU A 10 -9.82 15.52 -8.45
CA GLU A 10 -9.80 16.06 -9.81
C GLU A 10 -9.68 14.93 -10.85
N ALA A 11 -8.86 13.93 -10.61
CA ALA A 11 -8.71 12.78 -11.49
C ALA A 11 -10.03 12.01 -11.64
N VAL A 12 -10.76 11.83 -10.55
CA VAL A 12 -12.08 11.17 -10.57
C VAL A 12 -13.08 12.01 -11.36
N ARG A 13 -13.05 13.33 -11.17
CA ARG A 13 -13.95 14.24 -11.90
C ARG A 13 -13.71 14.15 -13.42
N VAL A 14 -12.45 14.05 -13.84
CA VAL A 14 -12.09 14.07 -15.27
C VAL A 14 -12.25 12.70 -15.91
N PHE A 15 -11.81 11.62 -15.25
CA PHE A 15 -11.72 10.29 -15.84
C PHE A 15 -12.77 9.29 -15.34
N GLY A 16 -13.45 9.60 -14.24
CA GLY A 16 -14.41 8.71 -13.60
C GLY A 16 -13.80 7.84 -12.52
N MET A 17 -14.61 7.48 -11.52
CA MET A 17 -14.16 6.69 -10.38
C MET A 17 -13.73 5.27 -10.78
N ASP A 18 -14.51 4.63 -11.64
CA ASP A 18 -14.20 3.27 -12.10
C ASP A 18 -12.86 3.20 -12.83
N THR A 19 -12.59 4.16 -13.71
CA THR A 19 -11.30 4.26 -14.42
C THR A 19 -10.16 4.46 -13.43
N GLN A 20 -10.34 5.32 -12.44
CA GLN A 20 -9.30 5.60 -11.44
C GLN A 20 -9.05 4.38 -10.53
N LEU A 21 -10.09 3.61 -10.19
CA LEU A 21 -9.92 2.39 -9.41
C LEU A 21 -9.18 1.32 -10.20
N LEU A 22 -9.47 1.17 -11.49
CA LEU A 22 -8.73 0.25 -12.36
C LEU A 22 -7.26 0.66 -12.49
N HIS A 23 -7.00 1.95 -12.64
CA HIS A 23 -5.62 2.46 -12.68
C HIS A 23 -4.90 2.16 -11.35
N ALA A 24 -5.59 2.31 -10.22
CA ALA A 24 -5.01 1.98 -8.91
C ALA A 24 -4.61 0.50 -8.83
N THR A 25 -5.40 -0.42 -9.40
CA THR A 25 -5.03 -1.85 -9.41
C THR A 25 -3.75 -2.09 -10.20
N GLU A 26 -3.57 -1.39 -11.31
CA GLU A 26 -2.36 -1.51 -12.13
C GLU A 26 -1.13 -1.04 -11.35
N GLU A 27 -1.22 0.11 -10.68
CA GLU A 27 -0.11 0.66 -9.90
C GLU A 27 0.28 -0.24 -8.73
N LEU A 28 -0.70 -0.81 -8.04
CA LEU A 28 -0.44 -1.73 -6.93
C LEU A 28 0.18 -3.04 -7.43
N THR A 29 -0.24 -3.51 -8.60
CA THR A 29 0.34 -4.70 -9.23
C THR A 29 1.81 -4.47 -9.61
N GLU A 30 2.13 -3.30 -10.16
CA GLU A 30 3.50 -2.95 -10.54
C GLU A 30 4.42 -2.92 -9.32
N LEU A 31 3.97 -2.34 -8.20
CA LEU A 31 4.74 -2.38 -6.95
C LEU A 31 4.95 -3.83 -6.49
N SER A 32 3.90 -4.65 -6.54
CA SER A 32 3.98 -6.06 -6.15
C SER A 32 5.05 -6.79 -6.97
N LEU A 33 5.11 -6.58 -8.28
CA LEU A 33 6.10 -7.20 -9.15
C LEU A 33 7.52 -6.76 -8.81
N GLU A 34 7.72 -5.48 -8.51
CA GLU A 34 9.04 -4.96 -8.11
C GLU A 34 9.50 -5.55 -6.77
N LEU A 35 8.60 -5.71 -5.82
CA LEU A 35 8.93 -6.34 -4.53
C LEU A 35 9.28 -7.81 -4.70
N GLN A 36 8.56 -8.54 -5.55
CA GLN A 36 8.86 -9.92 -5.86
C GLN A 36 10.24 -10.06 -6.52
N ARG A 37 10.57 -9.15 -7.42
CA ARG A 37 11.91 -9.10 -8.04
C ARG A 37 12.98 -8.89 -6.98
N ALA A 38 12.78 -7.95 -6.06
CA ALA A 38 13.73 -7.67 -4.98
C ALA A 38 13.99 -8.90 -4.12
N VAL A 39 12.92 -9.66 -3.78
CA VAL A 39 13.06 -10.89 -3.00
C VAL A 39 13.86 -11.94 -3.77
N ARG A 40 13.60 -12.10 -5.08
CA ARG A 40 14.35 -13.06 -5.91
C ARG A 40 15.83 -12.71 -5.96
N VAL A 41 16.16 -11.42 -6.13
CA VAL A 41 17.55 -10.95 -6.15
C VAL A 41 18.22 -11.27 -4.80
N HIS A 42 17.56 -10.97 -3.70
CA HIS A 42 18.07 -11.22 -2.35
C HIS A 42 18.35 -12.73 -2.14
N ARG A 43 17.41 -13.58 -2.52
CA ARG A 43 17.54 -15.03 -2.34
C ARG A 43 18.67 -15.64 -3.17
N LYS A 44 18.91 -15.06 -4.35
CA LYS A 44 19.95 -15.54 -5.26
C LYS A 44 21.33 -14.99 -4.91
N ALA A 45 21.42 -13.71 -4.56
CA ALA A 45 22.69 -13.00 -4.37
C ALA A 45 23.10 -12.87 -2.89
N GLY A 46 22.20 -13.16 -1.95
CA GLY A 46 22.44 -13.01 -0.52
C GLY A 46 22.23 -11.60 0.03
N SER A 47 21.90 -10.65 -0.82
CA SER A 47 21.66 -9.26 -0.42
C SER A 47 20.70 -8.59 -1.39
N PHE A 48 20.04 -7.53 -0.91
CA PHE A 48 19.16 -6.72 -1.75
C PHE A 48 20.00 -5.84 -2.69
N ASP A 49 19.44 -5.60 -3.89
CA ASP A 49 20.02 -4.68 -4.86
C ASP A 49 20.12 -3.28 -4.24
N LYS A 50 21.25 -2.61 -4.44
CA LYS A 50 21.48 -1.26 -3.94
C LYS A 50 20.71 -0.20 -4.73
N ASP A 51 20.34 -0.50 -5.97
CA ASP A 51 19.51 0.39 -6.77
C ASP A 51 18.06 0.21 -6.38
N ILE A 52 17.59 1.08 -5.50
CA ILE A 52 16.21 1.06 -5.00
C ILE A 52 15.26 1.92 -5.85
N TYR A 53 15.77 2.59 -6.88
CA TYR A 53 14.96 3.55 -7.64
C TYR A 53 13.71 2.92 -8.27
N PRO A 54 13.76 1.72 -8.87
CA PRO A 54 12.54 1.11 -9.41
C PRO A 54 11.48 0.86 -8.34
N ILE A 55 11.89 0.46 -7.13
CA ILE A 55 10.95 0.26 -6.01
C ILE A 55 10.39 1.60 -5.54
N LEU A 56 11.27 2.60 -5.40
CA LEU A 56 10.88 3.94 -4.97
C LEU A 56 9.83 4.54 -5.91
N GLU A 57 10.05 4.44 -7.21
CA GLU A 57 9.13 4.94 -8.22
C GLU A 57 7.75 4.27 -8.10
N GLU A 58 7.72 2.94 -8.06
CA GLU A 58 6.48 2.19 -7.94
C GLU A 58 5.79 2.40 -6.58
N TYR A 59 6.58 2.59 -5.53
CA TYR A 59 6.02 2.91 -4.21
C TYR A 59 5.28 4.24 -4.22
N CYS A 60 5.85 5.26 -4.86
CA CYS A 60 5.20 6.57 -4.95
C CYS A 60 3.91 6.50 -5.77
N ASP A 61 3.92 5.75 -6.87
CA ASP A 61 2.71 5.51 -7.67
C ASP A 61 1.65 4.76 -6.87
N ALA A 62 2.08 3.78 -6.07
CA ALA A 62 1.18 3.01 -5.21
C ALA A 62 0.58 3.89 -4.10
N ARG A 63 1.32 4.85 -3.57
CA ARG A 63 0.77 5.80 -2.60
C ARG A 63 -0.36 6.62 -3.22
N ASN A 64 -0.20 7.06 -4.46
CA ASN A 64 -1.26 7.76 -5.18
C ASN A 64 -2.46 6.83 -5.43
N ALA A 65 -2.21 5.57 -5.75
CA ALA A 65 -3.26 4.56 -5.91
C ALA A 65 -4.05 4.36 -4.61
N LEU A 66 -3.35 4.25 -3.48
CA LEU A 66 -4.00 4.12 -2.18
C LEU A 66 -4.80 5.36 -1.82
N ALA A 67 -4.34 6.56 -2.19
CA ALA A 67 -5.09 7.79 -2.02
C ALA A 67 -6.41 7.76 -2.82
N THR A 68 -6.38 7.21 -4.02
CA THR A 68 -7.60 7.02 -4.83
C THR A 68 -8.59 6.09 -4.12
N VAL A 69 -8.08 4.97 -3.56
CA VAL A 69 -8.91 4.02 -2.81
C VAL A 69 -9.52 4.71 -1.58
N GLU A 70 -8.71 5.49 -0.85
CA GLU A 70 -9.22 6.22 0.31
C GLU A 70 -10.31 7.22 -0.09
N PHE A 71 -10.11 7.96 -1.17
CA PHE A 71 -11.12 8.88 -1.69
C PHE A 71 -12.43 8.14 -2.01
N PHE A 72 -12.33 6.97 -2.61
CA PHE A 72 -13.48 6.11 -2.88
C PHE A 72 -14.18 5.68 -1.59
N LEU A 73 -13.42 5.21 -0.59
CA LEU A 73 -13.96 4.74 0.69
C LEU A 73 -14.67 5.84 1.46
N LEU A 74 -14.18 7.09 1.38
CA LEU A 74 -14.79 8.23 2.06
C LEU A 74 -16.19 8.58 1.57
N ARG A 75 -16.64 7.98 0.48
CA ARG A 75 -18.04 8.09 0.02
C ARG A 75 -18.98 7.24 0.88
N PHE A 76 -18.46 6.28 1.64
CA PHE A 76 -19.27 5.29 2.39
C PHE A 76 -18.98 5.33 3.89
N VAL A 77 -17.78 5.70 4.29
CA VAL A 77 -17.36 5.73 5.69
C VAL A 77 -16.59 7.03 5.95
N ASP A 78 -16.51 7.43 7.23
CA ASP A 78 -15.74 8.62 7.61
C ASP A 78 -14.28 8.27 7.93
N ALA A 79 -13.43 9.28 8.01
CA ALA A 79 -12.02 9.10 8.31
C ALA A 79 -11.78 8.42 9.68
N PRO A 80 -12.50 8.80 10.77
CA PRO A 80 -12.34 8.09 12.04
C PRO A 80 -12.61 6.59 11.96
N ARG A 81 -13.55 6.15 11.13
CA ARG A 81 -13.82 4.73 10.95
C ARG A 81 -12.65 4.01 10.28
N ILE A 82 -12.04 4.63 9.28
CA ILE A 82 -10.84 4.09 8.63
C ILE A 82 -9.73 3.93 9.66
N GLU A 83 -9.51 4.95 10.49
CA GLU A 83 -8.47 4.92 11.53
C GLU A 83 -8.73 3.84 12.58
N ARG A 84 -9.99 3.67 13.01
CA ARG A 84 -10.34 2.60 13.98
C ARG A 84 -10.05 1.23 13.39
N GLU A 85 -10.39 1.02 12.12
CA GLU A 85 -10.12 -0.27 11.46
C GLU A 85 -8.62 -0.50 11.30
N GLN A 86 -7.85 0.55 10.98
CA GLN A 86 -6.39 0.45 10.90
C GLN A 86 -5.79 0.07 12.26
N CYS A 87 -6.26 0.69 13.34
CA CYS A 87 -5.81 0.36 14.70
C CYS A 87 -6.10 -1.10 15.04
N ARG A 88 -7.28 -1.59 14.67
CA ARG A 88 -7.65 -3.00 14.89
C ARG A 88 -6.73 -3.94 14.14
N LYS A 89 -6.41 -3.64 12.89
CA LYS A 89 -5.50 -4.43 12.07
C LYS A 89 -4.07 -4.41 12.64
N ASN A 90 -3.63 -3.26 13.14
CA ASN A 90 -2.30 -3.14 13.75
C ASN A 90 -2.21 -3.97 15.04
N ALA A 91 -3.25 -3.97 15.87
CA ALA A 91 -3.29 -4.78 17.08
C ALA A 91 -3.22 -6.28 16.77
N LYS A 92 -3.95 -6.72 15.74
CA LYS A 92 -3.93 -8.10 15.28
C LYS A 92 -2.54 -8.49 14.75
N PHE A 93 -1.91 -7.60 13.99
CA PHE A 93 -0.56 -7.83 13.47
C PHE A 93 0.45 -7.93 14.60
N ALA A 94 0.32 -7.09 15.65
CA ALA A 94 1.16 -7.16 16.84
C ALA A 94 1.05 -8.51 17.54
N GLU A 95 -0.15 -9.10 17.61
CA GLU A 95 -0.36 -10.43 18.18
C GLU A 95 0.38 -11.49 17.37
N ILE A 96 0.32 -11.41 16.04
CA ILE A 96 1.01 -12.35 15.14
C ILE A 96 2.52 -12.26 15.36
N ILE A 97 3.07 -11.05 15.49
CA ILE A 97 4.49 -10.84 15.77
C ILE A 97 4.87 -11.47 17.12
N GLN A 98 4.04 -11.28 18.14
CA GLN A 98 4.31 -11.82 19.48
C GLN A 98 4.29 -13.36 19.46
N GLU A 99 3.35 -13.96 18.77
CA GLU A 99 3.29 -15.42 18.60
C GLU A 99 4.55 -15.95 17.92
N GLN A 100 5.05 -15.26 16.89
CA GLN A 100 6.28 -15.66 16.21
C GLN A 100 7.50 -15.56 17.11
N LYS A 101 7.59 -14.50 17.92
CA LYS A 101 8.66 -14.35 18.91
C LYS A 101 8.66 -15.50 19.92
N GLU A 102 7.49 -15.90 20.39
CA GLU A 102 7.34 -17.02 21.32
C GLU A 102 7.81 -18.33 20.70
N ARG A 103 7.47 -18.58 19.44
CA ARG A 103 7.97 -19.77 18.72
C ARG A 103 9.47 -19.76 18.57
N MET A 104 10.07 -18.61 18.32
CA MET A 104 11.53 -18.47 18.14
C MET A 104 12.30 -18.66 19.44
N SER A 105 11.67 -18.43 20.60
CA SER A 105 12.33 -18.59 21.91
C SER A 105 12.28 -20.02 22.45
N HIS A 106 11.67 -20.94 21.70
CA HIS A 106 11.66 -22.37 22.01
C HIS A 106 12.50 -23.13 20.98
#